data_7b0d74e7aa75521b30e4eb87971f73ab
#
_entry.id   7b0d74e7aa75521b30e4eb87971f73ab
#
_cell.length_a   1.000
_cell.length_b   1.000
_cell.length_c   1.000
_cell.angle_alpha   90.00
_cell.angle_beta   90.00
_cell.angle_gamma   90.00
#
_symmetry.space_group_name_H-M   'P 1'
#
loop_
_entity.id
_entity.type
_entity.pdbx_description
1 polymer ?
#
loop_
_entity_poly.entity_id
_entity_poly.type
_entity_poly.pdbx_seq_one_letter_code
_entity_poly.pdbx_strand_id
1 'polypeptide(L)'
;MIPKDELDKAVGIAKKYGVGELYLIGSALYKEPEDVSDYDFAVRDVPVGRFFRFYGELLRVMSKNVDLIDLSGKMTKFKNIIVKEGKLIYAKTSA
;
A
#
# COMPACT_ATOMS: atom_id res chain seq x y z
N MET A 1 -1.87 -13.66 4.74
CA MET A 1 -2.84 -12.93 3.86
C MET A 1 -3.50 -11.79 4.63
N ILE A 2 -3.96 -10.77 3.94
CA ILE A 2 -4.63 -9.66 4.59
C ILE A 2 -6.14 -9.92 4.67
N PRO A 3 -6.80 -9.72 5.84
CA PRO A 3 -8.24 -9.84 5.92
C PRO A 3 -8.95 -8.83 5.02
N LYS A 4 -10.12 -9.22 4.50
CA LYS A 4 -10.86 -8.39 3.54
C LYS A 4 -11.22 -7.01 4.09
N ASP A 5 -11.62 -6.92 5.36
CA ASP A 5 -11.95 -5.64 5.98
C ASP A 5 -10.75 -4.70 6.06
N GLU A 6 -9.57 -5.23 6.35
CA GLU A 6 -8.33 -4.45 6.35
C GLU A 6 -7.96 -4.00 4.94
N LEU A 7 -8.11 -4.90 3.96
CA LEU A 7 -7.88 -4.57 2.56
C LEU A 7 -8.79 -3.43 2.12
N ASP A 8 -10.07 -3.52 2.46
CA ASP A 8 -11.06 -2.51 2.08
C ASP A 8 -10.73 -1.15 2.71
N LYS A 9 -10.25 -1.13 3.96
CA LYS A 9 -9.80 0.10 4.61
C LYS A 9 -8.63 0.74 3.87
N ALA A 10 -7.63 -0.05 3.51
CA ALA A 10 -6.45 0.45 2.80
C ALA A 10 -6.85 1.02 1.44
N VAL A 11 -7.69 0.32 0.71
CA VAL A 11 -8.19 0.78 -0.61
C VAL A 11 -8.99 2.07 -0.46
N GLY A 12 -9.85 2.17 0.56
CA GLY A 12 -10.62 3.38 0.84
C GLY A 12 -9.75 4.58 1.12
N ILE A 13 -8.67 4.38 1.88
CA ILE A 13 -7.72 5.45 2.20
C ILE A 13 -6.95 5.88 0.94
N ALA A 14 -6.52 4.91 0.11
CA ALA A 14 -5.85 5.21 -1.15
C ALA A 14 -6.75 6.06 -2.05
N LYS A 15 -8.02 5.70 -2.15
CA LYS A 15 -9.02 6.44 -2.93
C LYS A 15 -9.21 7.86 -2.38
N LYS A 16 -9.31 7.99 -1.07
CA LYS A 16 -9.50 9.28 -0.39
C LYS A 16 -8.38 10.26 -0.71
N TYR A 17 -7.14 9.78 -0.74
CA TYR A 17 -5.99 10.64 -0.98
C TYR A 17 -5.61 10.76 -2.45
N GLY A 18 -6.29 10.06 -3.33
CA GLY A 18 -6.08 10.18 -4.77
C GLY A 18 -4.76 9.61 -5.26
N VAL A 19 -4.23 8.57 -4.59
CA VAL A 19 -2.98 7.94 -5.02
C VAL A 19 -3.20 7.21 -6.35
N GLY A 20 -2.15 7.07 -7.16
CA GLY A 20 -2.26 6.41 -8.45
C GLY A 20 -2.41 4.91 -8.34
N GLU A 21 -1.56 4.28 -7.54
CA GLU A 21 -1.57 2.82 -7.35
C GLU A 21 -1.17 2.48 -5.93
N LEU A 22 -1.76 1.43 -5.38
CA LEU A 22 -1.36 0.88 -4.08
C LEU A 22 -1.16 -0.62 -4.23
N TYR A 23 0.00 -1.09 -3.77
CA TYR A 23 0.37 -2.50 -3.81
C TYR A 23 0.48 -3.05 -2.40
N LEU A 24 0.03 -4.28 -2.21
CA LEU A 24 0.35 -5.06 -1.02
C LEU A 24 1.59 -5.88 -1.31
N ILE A 25 2.58 -5.80 -0.42
CA ILE A 25 3.84 -6.52 -0.57
C ILE A 25 4.17 -7.27 0.72
N GLY A 26 5.22 -8.06 0.71
CA GLY A 26 5.71 -8.71 1.90
C GLY A 26 4.87 -9.88 2.38
N SER A 27 4.95 -10.17 3.68
CA SER A 27 4.41 -11.39 4.27
C SER A 27 2.89 -11.49 4.21
N ALA A 28 2.18 -10.36 4.18
CA ALA A 28 0.72 -10.36 4.10
C ALA A 28 0.17 -10.96 2.80
N LEU A 29 1.03 -11.15 1.78
CA LEU A 29 0.63 -11.78 0.53
C LEU A 29 0.39 -13.28 0.67
N TYR A 30 1.05 -13.95 1.61
CA TYR A 30 1.04 -15.41 1.66
C TYR A 30 0.98 -16.02 3.05
N LYS A 31 1.27 -15.28 4.11
CA LYS A 31 1.17 -15.81 5.48
C LYS A 31 -0.24 -15.66 6.02
N GLU A 32 -0.60 -16.53 6.96
CA GLU A 32 -1.88 -16.44 7.65
C GLU A 32 -1.93 -15.12 8.45
N PRO A 33 -3.12 -14.53 8.63
CA PRO A 33 -3.24 -13.25 9.33
C PRO A 33 -2.55 -13.20 10.69
N GLU A 34 -2.62 -14.26 11.46
CA GLU A 34 -2.01 -14.33 12.79
C GLU A 34 -0.48 -14.37 12.73
N ASP A 35 0.10 -14.73 11.59
CA ASP A 35 1.54 -14.81 11.42
C ASP A 35 2.13 -13.54 10.80
N VAL A 36 1.28 -12.57 10.43
CA VAL A 36 1.72 -11.30 9.86
C VAL A 36 1.88 -10.28 10.96
N SER A 37 3.11 -9.77 11.15
CA SER A 37 3.38 -8.75 12.16
C SER A 37 3.07 -7.33 11.67
N ASP A 38 3.42 -7.05 10.43
CA ASP A 38 3.28 -5.72 9.83
C ASP A 38 2.63 -5.84 8.46
N TYR A 39 1.92 -4.80 8.03
CA TYR A 39 1.47 -4.68 6.66
C TYR A 39 2.48 -3.85 5.88
N ASP A 40 2.96 -4.41 4.77
CA ASP A 40 3.90 -3.70 3.89
C ASP A 40 3.15 -3.30 2.62
N PHE A 41 3.16 -2.01 2.33
CA PHE A 41 2.55 -1.46 1.12
C PHE A 41 3.58 -0.71 0.30
N ALA A 42 3.33 -0.60 -0.99
CA ALA A 42 4.07 0.29 -1.88
C ALA A 42 3.05 1.16 -2.60
N VAL A 43 3.37 2.43 -2.79
CA VAL A 43 2.45 3.40 -3.36
C VAL A 43 3.11 4.17 -4.49
N ARG A 44 2.34 4.44 -5.54
CA ARG A 44 2.78 5.25 -6.69
C ARG A 44 1.87 6.46 -6.86
N ASP A 45 2.49 7.58 -7.23
CA ASP A 45 1.77 8.82 -7.60
C ASP A 45 0.89 9.36 -6.47
N VAL A 46 1.50 9.60 -5.33
CA VAL A 46 0.82 10.33 -4.25
C VAL A 46 0.82 11.82 -4.60
N PRO A 47 -0.35 12.50 -4.58
CA PRO A 47 -0.38 13.93 -4.83
C PRO A 47 0.54 14.70 -3.90
N VAL A 48 1.14 15.76 -4.42
CA VAL A 48 2.10 16.60 -3.69
C VAL A 48 1.51 17.05 -2.35
N GLY A 49 2.29 16.88 -1.27
CA GLY A 49 1.90 17.30 0.06
C GLY A 49 1.01 16.35 0.81
N ARG A 50 0.65 15.18 0.21
CA ARG A 50 -0.26 14.23 0.86
C ARG A 50 0.39 12.96 1.37
N PHE A 51 1.68 12.72 1.08
CA PHE A 51 2.32 11.46 1.42
C PHE A 51 2.24 11.13 2.92
N PHE A 52 2.63 12.05 3.77
CA PHE A 52 2.65 11.78 5.20
C PHE A 52 1.26 11.69 5.82
N ARG A 53 0.29 12.41 5.27
CA ARG A 53 -1.11 12.28 5.71
C ARG A 53 -1.67 10.93 5.35
N PHE A 54 -1.38 10.47 4.14
CA PHE A 54 -1.77 9.15 3.66
C PHE A 54 -1.17 8.05 4.54
N TYR A 55 0.14 8.11 4.75
CA TYR A 55 0.85 7.15 5.58
C TYR A 55 0.33 7.18 7.02
N GLY A 56 0.15 8.36 7.58
CA GLY A 56 -0.37 8.53 8.95
C GLY A 56 -1.75 7.94 9.13
N GLU A 57 -2.62 8.09 8.14
CA GLU A 57 -3.96 7.51 8.22
C GLU A 57 -3.92 5.98 8.15
N LEU A 58 -3.07 5.41 7.29
CA LEU A 58 -2.86 3.96 7.27
C LEU A 58 -2.41 3.46 8.64
N LEU A 59 -1.42 4.13 9.24
CA LEU A 59 -0.91 3.75 10.57
C LEU A 59 -1.99 3.81 11.64
N ARG A 60 -2.89 4.80 11.56
CA ARG A 60 -3.94 4.99 12.55
C ARG A 60 -5.09 4.00 12.39
N VAL A 61 -5.45 3.66 11.15
CA VAL A 61 -6.66 2.90 10.85
C VAL A 61 -6.41 1.39 10.81
N MET A 62 -5.24 0.98 10.31
CA MET A 62 -4.95 -0.45 10.19
C MET A 62 -4.68 -1.08 11.55
N SER A 63 -5.03 -2.35 11.70
CA SER A 63 -4.90 -3.07 12.97
C SER A 63 -3.45 -3.43 13.32
N LYS A 64 -2.54 -3.36 12.36
CA LYS A 64 -1.13 -3.69 12.54
C LYS A 64 -0.28 -2.51 12.09
N ASN A 65 0.99 -2.52 12.47
CA ASN A 65 1.93 -1.52 12.00
C ASN A 65 2.04 -1.55 10.48
N VAL A 66 2.29 -0.40 9.86
CA VAL A 66 2.36 -0.27 8.41
C VAL A 66 3.73 0.26 8.00
N ASP A 67 4.36 -0.42 7.05
CA ASP A 67 5.52 0.08 6.33
C ASP A 67 5.10 0.47 4.93
N LEU A 68 5.54 1.63 4.47
CA LEU A 68 5.14 2.16 3.17
C LEU A 68 6.36 2.53 2.34
N ILE A 69 6.45 1.96 1.15
CA ILE A 69 7.52 2.28 0.19
C ILE A 69 6.95 3.21 -0.87
N ASP A 70 7.64 4.33 -1.09
CA ASP A 70 7.27 5.29 -2.13
C ASP A 70 7.94 4.87 -3.45
N LEU A 71 7.13 4.57 -4.45
CA LEU A 71 7.61 4.18 -5.77
C LEU A 71 7.83 5.35 -6.72
N SER A 72 7.66 6.59 -6.24
CA SER A 72 7.86 7.77 -7.08
C SER A 72 9.32 7.93 -7.49
N GLY A 73 9.53 8.74 -8.51
CA GLY A 73 10.87 8.98 -9.04
C GLY A 73 11.34 7.87 -9.95
N LYS A 74 12.67 7.73 -10.09
CA LYS A 74 13.27 6.76 -11.00
C LYS A 74 12.97 5.33 -10.54
N MET A 75 12.52 4.50 -11.46
CA MET A 75 12.31 3.08 -11.20
C MET A 75 13.64 2.35 -11.13
N THR A 76 14.00 1.92 -9.94
CA THR A 76 15.21 1.14 -9.69
C THR A 76 14.89 -0.35 -9.89
N LYS A 77 15.95 -1.16 -9.96
CA LYS A 77 15.78 -2.61 -10.01
C LYS A 77 14.97 -3.12 -8.81
N PHE A 78 15.23 -2.58 -7.63
CA PHE A 78 14.50 -2.93 -6.40
C PHE A 78 13.01 -2.60 -6.52
N LYS A 79 12.67 -1.39 -6.99
CA LYS A 79 11.28 -0.98 -7.17
C LYS A 79 10.56 -1.84 -8.20
N ASN A 80 11.25 -2.22 -9.28
CA ASN A 80 10.67 -3.11 -10.29
C ASN A 80 10.35 -4.48 -9.72
N ILE A 81 11.20 -5.02 -8.86
CA ILE A 81 10.95 -6.29 -8.18
C ILE A 81 9.72 -6.18 -7.29
N ILE A 82 9.59 -5.10 -6.53
CA ILE A 82 8.44 -4.85 -5.66
C ILE A 82 7.14 -4.85 -6.46
N VAL A 83 7.11 -4.14 -7.58
CA VAL A 83 5.92 -4.06 -8.44
C VAL A 83 5.59 -5.43 -9.02
N LYS A 84 6.60 -6.16 -9.48
CA LYS A 84 6.42 -7.46 -10.11
C LYS A 84 5.89 -8.52 -9.13
N GLU A 85 6.42 -8.54 -7.91
CA GLU A 85 6.06 -9.56 -6.92
C GLU A 85 4.91 -9.16 -6.02
N GLY A 86 4.62 -7.86 -5.92
CA GLY A 86 3.51 -7.36 -5.12
C GLY A 86 2.17 -7.59 -5.80
N LYS A 87 1.11 -7.36 -5.04
CA LYS A 87 -0.25 -7.43 -5.56
C LYS A 87 -0.83 -6.02 -5.65
N LEU A 88 -1.22 -5.62 -6.84
CA LEU A 88 -1.92 -4.35 -7.03
C LEU A 88 -3.31 -4.46 -6.41
N ILE A 89 -3.57 -3.68 -5.37
CA ILE A 89 -4.86 -3.72 -4.67
C ILE A 89 -5.74 -2.51 -4.99
N TYR A 90 -5.16 -1.45 -5.53
CA TYR A 90 -5.91 -0.27 -5.95
C TYR A 90 -5.17 0.42 -7.09
N ALA A 91 -5.90 0.79 -8.13
CA ALA A 91 -5.39 1.63 -9.20
C ALA A 91 -6.45 2.68 -9.52
N LYS A 92 -6.01 3.94 -9.57
CA LYS A 92 -6.90 5.04 -9.92
C LYS A 92 -7.27 4.93 -11.40
N THR A 93 -8.58 4.91 -11.68
CA THR A 93 -9.04 4.94 -13.07
C THR A 93 -9.01 6.37 -13.57
N SER A 94 -8.40 6.58 -14.74
CA SER A 94 -8.50 7.86 -15.41
C SER A 94 -9.90 7.94 -16.02
N ALA A 95 -10.60 8.97 -15.66
CA ALA A 95 -11.93 9.21 -16.23
C ALA A 95 -11.80 9.87 -17.60
#